data_9ed8d42cace437b5d773ed7425bc338a
#
_entry.id   9ed8d42cace437b5d773ed7425bc338a
#
_cell.length_a   1.000
_cell.length_b   1.000
_cell.length_c   1.000
_cell.angle_alpha   90.00
_cell.angle_beta   90.00
_cell.angle_gamma   90.00
#
_symmetry.space_group_name_H-M   'P 1'
#
loop_
_entity.id
_entity.type
_entity.pdbx_description
1 polymer ?
#
loop_
_entity_poly.entity_id
_entity_poly.type
_entity_poly.pdbx_seq_one_letter_code
_entity_poly.pdbx_strand_id
1 'polypeptide(L)'
;MSGSLHDVKNEVWMKTVVIAIGLLFTGLLAYGVLAGGVGSVKHSEWEDAHHELENSEMAWNVANESGTVAEQNAAEKVWEDAHHVDVDAHLSYLTWSTAGKTIMVMFIVYAAFYGVAGFFNSIQSEEEHHEGDDHEEHHGSASPILMAGGILLFMMGFPGFVVTCKAWLGLDYEPNMTGFMLSSVGTIILIMGIGNWWREDLKGYPEQIATSHPFKGQDIRKAGMWIFLISEMMVFATFFSSYLRMRTGWCTQWAVDAGKCEVVDTTTASDLLRHDVMTLLPGAINTFALIISSYTIVLALKAAKNVNWKKSENALMARLFPSRKKAVRNYLLITIALGSLFIVLKLVEWSHLIAEGFTIDSQAGSIFFVTTGAHGLHVFIGLLVMLFMVFKADTVGYDEKNGQGIEYFGLYWHFVDLAWVAIFPAFYLY
;
A
#
# COMPACT_ATOMS: atom_id res chain seq x y z
N MET A 1 -21.33 -38.73 -10.82
CA MET A 1 -20.78 -37.68 -11.71
C MET A 1 -19.40 -37.31 -11.16
N SER A 2 -18.38 -38.06 -11.55
CA SER A 2 -16.99 -37.78 -11.18
C SER A 2 -16.36 -36.99 -12.31
N GLY A 3 -16.47 -35.65 -12.25
CA GLY A 3 -15.55 -34.82 -13.02
C GLY A 3 -14.13 -35.19 -12.58
N SER A 4 -13.21 -35.41 -13.49
CA SER A 4 -11.85 -35.75 -13.16
C SER A 4 -11.23 -34.59 -12.36
N LEU A 5 -10.29 -34.86 -11.44
CA LEU A 5 -9.52 -33.83 -10.71
C LEU A 5 -8.88 -32.81 -11.67
N HIS A 6 -8.55 -33.26 -12.88
CA HIS A 6 -8.04 -32.44 -13.97
C HIS A 6 -9.06 -31.38 -14.44
N ASP A 7 -10.36 -31.73 -14.50
CA ASP A 7 -11.41 -30.78 -14.92
C ASP A 7 -11.62 -29.70 -13.86
N VAL A 8 -11.56 -30.04 -12.56
CA VAL A 8 -11.66 -29.08 -11.45
C VAL A 8 -10.48 -28.10 -11.44
N LYS A 9 -9.25 -28.58 -11.68
CA LYS A 9 -8.05 -27.74 -11.77
C LYS A 9 -8.12 -26.78 -12.96
N ASN A 10 -8.54 -27.25 -14.11
CA ASN A 10 -8.75 -26.42 -15.29
C ASN A 10 -9.81 -25.34 -15.04
N GLU A 11 -10.88 -25.66 -14.33
CA GLU A 11 -11.91 -24.69 -13.98
C GLU A 11 -11.37 -23.58 -13.06
N VAL A 12 -10.59 -23.91 -12.04
CA VAL A 12 -9.95 -22.94 -11.14
C VAL A 12 -8.96 -22.05 -11.91
N TRP A 13 -8.13 -22.62 -12.76
CA TRP A 13 -7.18 -21.88 -13.60
C TRP A 13 -7.89 -20.92 -14.54
N MET A 14 -8.89 -21.40 -15.28
CA MET A 14 -9.67 -20.55 -16.19
C MET A 14 -10.36 -19.41 -15.45
N LYS A 15 -10.91 -19.67 -14.29
CA LYS A 15 -11.53 -18.64 -13.46
C LYS A 15 -10.52 -17.57 -13.00
N THR A 16 -9.31 -17.97 -12.60
CA THR A 16 -8.25 -17.05 -12.20
C THR A 16 -7.78 -16.17 -13.36
N VAL A 17 -7.63 -16.75 -14.55
CA VAL A 17 -7.26 -16.00 -15.76
C VAL A 17 -8.32 -14.98 -16.12
N VAL A 18 -9.61 -15.36 -16.09
CA VAL A 18 -10.73 -14.43 -16.36
C VAL A 18 -10.75 -13.27 -15.35
N ILE A 19 -10.52 -13.55 -14.05
CA ILE A 19 -10.45 -12.51 -13.03
C ILE A 19 -9.24 -11.60 -13.29
N ALA A 20 -8.06 -12.14 -13.58
CA ALA A 20 -6.85 -11.35 -13.86
C ALA A 20 -7.05 -10.43 -15.08
N ILE A 21 -7.62 -10.94 -16.16
CA ILE A 21 -7.96 -10.14 -17.36
C ILE A 21 -8.97 -9.06 -17.01
N GLY A 22 -10.01 -9.39 -16.23
CA GLY A 22 -11.02 -8.44 -15.77
C GLY A 22 -10.41 -7.31 -14.94
N LEU A 23 -9.48 -7.62 -14.03
CA LEU A 23 -8.75 -6.64 -13.22
C LEU A 23 -7.90 -5.73 -14.12
N LEU A 24 -7.12 -6.28 -15.06
CA LEU A 24 -6.32 -5.49 -16.01
C LEU A 24 -7.20 -4.55 -16.82
N PHE A 25 -8.31 -5.04 -17.37
CA PHE A 25 -9.24 -4.21 -18.14
C PHE A 25 -9.85 -3.09 -17.27
N THR A 26 -10.24 -3.39 -16.04
CA THR A 26 -10.78 -2.39 -15.10
C THR A 26 -9.73 -1.33 -14.76
N GLY A 27 -8.48 -1.72 -14.53
CA GLY A 27 -7.38 -0.80 -14.26
C GLY A 27 -7.08 0.12 -15.44
N LEU A 28 -7.04 -0.43 -16.66
CA LEU A 28 -6.85 0.36 -17.90
C LEU A 28 -8.00 1.33 -18.15
N LEU A 29 -9.24 0.90 -17.89
CA LEU A 29 -10.41 1.74 -18.04
C LEU A 29 -10.40 2.88 -17.02
N ALA A 30 -10.09 2.59 -15.76
CA ALA A 30 -9.95 3.60 -14.73
C ALA A 30 -8.84 4.62 -15.06
N TYR A 31 -7.69 4.17 -15.54
CA TYR A 31 -6.61 5.03 -16.03
C TYR A 31 -7.08 5.90 -17.20
N GLY A 32 -7.72 5.30 -18.21
CA GLY A 32 -8.23 6.01 -19.38
C GLY A 32 -9.25 7.10 -19.01
N VAL A 33 -10.13 6.84 -18.03
CA VAL A 33 -11.12 7.83 -17.58
C VAL A 33 -10.48 8.90 -16.70
N LEU A 34 -9.69 8.51 -15.69
CA LEU A 34 -9.18 9.45 -14.69
C LEU A 34 -7.96 10.23 -15.20
N ALA A 35 -6.91 9.55 -15.64
CA ALA A 35 -5.70 10.22 -16.10
C ALA A 35 -5.79 10.66 -17.56
N GLY A 36 -6.32 9.80 -18.45
CA GLY A 36 -6.45 10.10 -19.87
C GLY A 36 -7.62 11.04 -20.21
N GLY A 37 -8.77 10.90 -19.55
CA GLY A 37 -9.93 11.76 -19.75
C GLY A 37 -9.89 13.02 -18.91
N VAL A 38 -10.22 12.90 -17.62
CA VAL A 38 -10.28 14.05 -16.71
C VAL A 38 -8.91 14.70 -16.56
N GLY A 39 -7.84 13.90 -16.41
CA GLY A 39 -6.48 14.39 -16.26
C GLY A 39 -5.99 15.21 -17.47
N SER A 40 -6.33 14.81 -18.70
CA SER A 40 -5.94 15.59 -19.89
C SER A 40 -6.67 16.93 -19.98
N VAL A 41 -7.94 17.00 -19.60
CA VAL A 41 -8.69 18.26 -19.52
C VAL A 41 -8.06 19.17 -18.46
N LYS A 42 -7.72 18.63 -17.30
CA LYS A 42 -7.08 19.39 -16.23
C LYS A 42 -5.65 19.81 -16.58
N HIS A 43 -4.94 19.05 -17.39
CA HIS A 43 -3.66 19.46 -17.95
C HIS A 43 -3.78 20.68 -18.88
N SER A 44 -4.79 20.69 -19.77
CA SER A 44 -5.05 21.84 -20.64
C SER A 44 -5.44 23.07 -19.84
N GLU A 45 -6.29 22.92 -18.80
CA GLU A 45 -6.64 24.02 -17.91
C GLU A 45 -5.40 24.59 -17.18
N TRP A 46 -4.47 23.72 -16.80
CA TRP A 46 -3.20 24.13 -16.19
C TRP A 46 -2.28 24.82 -17.20
N GLU A 47 -2.14 24.30 -18.44
CA GLU A 47 -1.34 24.96 -19.48
C GLU A 47 -1.86 26.38 -19.76
N ASP A 48 -3.18 26.56 -19.84
CA ASP A 48 -3.78 27.88 -20.04
C ASP A 48 -3.49 28.82 -18.85
N ALA A 49 -3.62 28.34 -17.60
CA ALA A 49 -3.31 29.10 -16.40
C ALA A 49 -1.82 29.47 -16.32
N HIS A 50 -0.93 28.54 -16.71
CA HIS A 50 0.52 28.76 -16.74
C HIS A 50 0.92 29.83 -17.74
N HIS A 51 0.29 29.87 -18.92
CA HIS A 51 0.50 30.95 -19.90
C HIS A 51 0.00 32.29 -19.38
N GLU A 52 -1.09 32.35 -18.64
CA GLU A 52 -1.54 33.59 -18.00
C GLU A 52 -0.57 34.06 -16.92
N LEU A 53 0.00 33.12 -16.13
CA LEU A 53 1.03 33.42 -15.14
C LEU A 53 2.28 34.01 -15.82
N GLU A 54 2.82 33.38 -16.87
CA GLU A 54 3.99 33.89 -17.61
C GLU A 54 3.74 35.30 -18.16
N ASN A 55 2.55 35.56 -18.70
CA ASN A 55 2.19 36.89 -19.22
C ASN A 55 2.09 37.93 -18.10
N SER A 56 1.54 37.58 -16.95
CA SER A 56 1.42 38.45 -15.78
C SER A 56 2.79 38.74 -15.15
N GLU A 57 3.68 37.76 -15.13
CA GLU A 57 5.06 37.91 -14.65
C GLU A 57 5.87 38.86 -15.55
N MET A 58 5.72 38.74 -16.86
CA MET A 58 6.34 39.69 -17.80
C MET A 58 5.82 41.11 -17.58
N ALA A 59 4.51 41.29 -17.39
CA ALA A 59 3.90 42.58 -17.13
C ALA A 59 4.38 43.18 -15.78
N TRP A 60 4.49 42.37 -14.76
CA TRP A 60 5.01 42.76 -13.44
C TRP A 60 6.48 43.19 -13.53
N ASN A 61 7.32 42.45 -14.24
CA ASN A 61 8.72 42.78 -14.43
C ASN A 61 8.88 44.14 -15.15
N VAL A 62 8.09 44.41 -16.20
CA VAL A 62 8.09 45.68 -16.90
C VAL A 62 7.63 46.83 -15.98
N ALA A 63 6.57 46.65 -15.22
CA ALA A 63 6.07 47.63 -14.26
C ALA A 63 7.09 47.92 -13.14
N ASN A 64 7.84 46.90 -12.70
CA ASN A 64 8.86 47.02 -11.66
C ASN A 64 10.09 47.83 -12.14
N GLU A 65 10.45 47.74 -13.43
CA GLU A 65 11.58 48.48 -14.01
C GLU A 65 11.26 49.94 -14.33
N SER A 66 10.05 50.28 -14.79
CA SER A 66 9.74 51.56 -15.35
C SER A 66 8.42 52.22 -14.88
N GLY A 67 7.65 51.50 -14.04
CA GLY A 67 6.31 51.93 -13.60
C GLY A 67 6.30 52.80 -12.33
N THR A 68 5.18 53.48 -12.12
CA THR A 68 4.89 54.15 -10.85
C THR A 68 4.55 53.11 -9.77
N VAL A 69 4.66 53.47 -8.47
CA VAL A 69 4.33 52.59 -7.34
C VAL A 69 2.89 52.03 -7.43
N ALA A 70 1.96 52.81 -7.98
CA ALA A 70 0.58 52.33 -8.16
C ALA A 70 0.47 51.26 -9.26
N GLU A 71 1.24 51.42 -10.36
CA GLU A 71 1.30 50.42 -11.43
C GLU A 71 2.04 49.15 -11.00
N GLN A 72 3.10 49.27 -10.21
CA GLN A 72 3.81 48.13 -9.62
C GLN A 72 2.90 47.32 -8.74
N ASN A 73 2.20 47.95 -7.78
CA ASN A 73 1.26 47.24 -6.88
C ASN A 73 0.08 46.59 -7.63
N ALA A 74 -0.40 47.24 -8.72
CA ALA A 74 -1.47 46.66 -9.53
C ALA A 74 -1.00 45.42 -10.31
N ALA A 75 0.21 45.48 -10.90
CA ALA A 75 0.81 44.37 -11.65
C ALA A 75 1.18 43.19 -10.71
N GLU A 76 1.70 43.47 -9.50
CA GLU A 76 2.00 42.48 -8.47
C GLU A 76 0.73 41.72 -8.07
N LYS A 77 -0.37 42.39 -7.83
CA LYS A 77 -1.63 41.75 -7.50
C LYS A 77 -2.15 40.86 -8.63
N VAL A 78 -2.03 41.28 -9.89
CA VAL A 78 -2.43 40.44 -11.03
C VAL A 78 -1.55 39.21 -11.15
N TRP A 79 -0.27 39.33 -10.88
CA TRP A 79 0.67 38.21 -10.85
C TRP A 79 0.34 37.23 -9.69
N GLU A 80 0.07 37.75 -8.48
CA GLU A 80 -0.34 36.91 -7.34
C GLU A 80 -1.63 36.13 -7.63
N ASP A 81 -2.66 36.80 -8.18
CA ASP A 81 -3.92 36.15 -8.54
C ASP A 81 -3.70 35.06 -9.62
N ALA A 82 -2.89 35.35 -10.66
CA ALA A 82 -2.54 34.37 -11.70
C ALA A 82 -1.73 33.18 -11.13
N HIS A 83 -0.81 33.45 -10.21
CA HIS A 83 -0.03 32.41 -9.56
C HIS A 83 -0.91 31.45 -8.73
N HIS A 84 -1.90 31.97 -7.99
CA HIS A 84 -2.85 31.11 -7.28
C HIS A 84 -3.67 30.24 -8.22
N VAL A 85 -4.12 30.76 -9.36
CA VAL A 85 -4.87 30.00 -10.36
C VAL A 85 -4.01 28.89 -10.99
N ASP A 86 -2.76 29.18 -11.33
CA ASP A 86 -1.80 28.19 -11.86
C ASP A 86 -1.57 27.04 -10.88
N VAL A 87 -1.29 27.35 -9.59
CA VAL A 87 -1.08 26.35 -8.54
C VAL A 87 -2.30 25.45 -8.36
N ASP A 88 -3.51 26.04 -8.28
CA ASP A 88 -4.74 25.27 -8.09
C ASP A 88 -5.03 24.37 -9.31
N ALA A 89 -4.80 24.85 -10.52
CA ALA A 89 -4.97 24.07 -11.74
C ALA A 89 -3.94 22.91 -11.81
N HIS A 90 -2.68 23.17 -11.46
CA HIS A 90 -1.63 22.15 -11.38
C HIS A 90 -1.96 21.05 -10.36
N LEU A 91 -2.36 21.42 -9.14
CA LEU A 91 -2.76 20.46 -8.12
C LEU A 91 -3.97 19.62 -8.54
N SER A 92 -4.92 20.24 -9.23
CA SER A 92 -6.07 19.51 -9.81
C SER A 92 -5.63 18.49 -10.85
N TYR A 93 -4.75 18.85 -11.78
CA TYR A 93 -4.15 17.92 -12.74
C TYR A 93 -3.42 16.76 -12.04
N LEU A 94 -2.55 17.07 -11.07
CA LEU A 94 -1.81 16.06 -10.31
C LEU A 94 -2.73 15.07 -9.60
N THR A 95 -3.84 15.54 -9.04
CA THR A 95 -4.85 14.70 -8.39
C THR A 95 -5.35 13.59 -9.31
N TRP A 96 -5.88 13.95 -10.46
CA TRP A 96 -6.48 12.99 -11.40
C TRP A 96 -5.45 12.10 -12.08
N SER A 97 -4.30 12.68 -12.46
CA SER A 97 -3.20 11.94 -13.08
C SER A 97 -2.61 10.90 -12.12
N THR A 98 -2.31 11.28 -10.88
CA THR A 98 -1.74 10.39 -9.88
C THR A 98 -2.74 9.32 -9.44
N ALA A 99 -4.00 9.68 -9.19
CA ALA A 99 -5.04 8.72 -8.85
C ALA A 99 -5.23 7.68 -9.96
N GLY A 100 -5.33 8.10 -11.21
CA GLY A 100 -5.48 7.19 -12.35
C GLY A 100 -4.29 6.24 -12.52
N LYS A 101 -3.05 6.76 -12.44
CA LYS A 101 -1.82 5.96 -12.50
C LYS A 101 -1.73 4.96 -11.34
N THR A 102 -2.04 5.39 -10.13
CA THR A 102 -2.00 4.55 -8.94
C THR A 102 -3.01 3.40 -9.04
N ILE A 103 -4.25 3.70 -9.41
CA ILE A 103 -5.29 2.68 -9.58
C ILE A 103 -4.87 1.67 -10.65
N MET A 104 -4.34 2.12 -11.79
CA MET A 104 -3.86 1.23 -12.84
C MET A 104 -2.77 0.29 -12.33
N VAL A 105 -1.75 0.82 -11.65
CA VAL A 105 -0.65 0.01 -11.10
C VAL A 105 -1.17 -1.00 -10.07
N MET A 106 -2.07 -0.59 -9.18
CA MET A 106 -2.67 -1.51 -8.21
C MET A 106 -3.43 -2.66 -8.89
N PHE A 107 -4.23 -2.37 -9.92
CA PHE A 107 -4.95 -3.42 -10.64
C PHE A 107 -4.01 -4.35 -11.42
N ILE A 108 -2.90 -3.83 -11.98
CA ILE A 108 -1.84 -4.66 -12.60
C ILE A 108 -1.22 -5.60 -11.56
N VAL A 109 -0.86 -5.07 -10.39
CA VAL A 109 -0.30 -5.88 -9.29
C VAL A 109 -1.31 -6.94 -8.83
N TYR A 110 -2.57 -6.59 -8.66
CA TYR A 110 -3.61 -7.53 -8.25
C TYR A 110 -3.86 -8.61 -9.30
N ALA A 111 -3.84 -8.26 -10.58
CA ALA A 111 -3.98 -9.22 -11.68
C ALA A 111 -2.78 -10.18 -11.73
N ALA A 112 -1.57 -9.66 -11.61
CA ALA A 112 -0.35 -10.48 -11.57
C ALA A 112 -0.37 -11.44 -10.38
N PHE A 113 -0.78 -10.94 -9.21
CA PHE A 113 -0.90 -11.75 -7.99
C PHE A 113 -1.91 -12.89 -8.16
N TYR A 114 -3.10 -12.60 -8.71
CA TYR A 114 -4.11 -13.62 -9.00
C TYR A 114 -3.62 -14.64 -10.05
N GLY A 115 -2.90 -14.18 -11.07
CA GLY A 115 -2.28 -15.05 -12.07
C GLY A 115 -1.26 -16.02 -11.44
N VAL A 116 -0.36 -15.50 -10.60
CA VAL A 116 0.63 -16.31 -9.88
C VAL A 116 -0.05 -17.31 -8.94
N ALA A 117 -1.03 -16.89 -8.14
CA ALA A 117 -1.77 -17.78 -7.25
C ALA A 117 -2.48 -18.90 -8.01
N GLY A 118 -3.12 -18.58 -9.15
CA GLY A 118 -3.77 -19.57 -10.01
C GLY A 118 -2.79 -20.55 -10.63
N PHE A 119 -1.64 -20.05 -11.11
CA PHE A 119 -0.57 -20.88 -11.68
C PHE A 119 -0.04 -21.89 -10.65
N PHE A 120 0.35 -21.45 -9.46
CA PHE A 120 0.81 -22.35 -8.41
C PHE A 120 -0.26 -23.35 -7.97
N ASN A 121 -1.52 -22.95 -7.94
CA ASN A 121 -2.62 -23.89 -7.65
C ASN A 121 -2.80 -24.93 -8.76
N SER A 122 -2.52 -24.60 -10.03
CA SER A 122 -2.66 -25.54 -11.16
C SER A 122 -1.53 -26.57 -11.23
N ILE A 123 -0.33 -26.21 -10.76
CA ILE A 123 0.86 -27.09 -10.75
C ILE A 123 0.82 -28.10 -9.60
N GLN A 124 -0.15 -28.04 -8.70
CA GLN A 124 -0.25 -29.05 -7.64
C GLN A 124 -0.33 -30.45 -8.30
N SER A 125 0.82 -31.15 -8.32
CA SER A 125 0.89 -32.53 -8.76
C SER A 125 -0.02 -33.39 -7.88
N GLU A 126 -0.57 -34.44 -8.49
CA GLU A 126 -1.14 -35.58 -7.82
C GLU A 126 -0.02 -36.29 -7.03
N GLU A 127 0.33 -35.80 -5.85
CA GLU A 127 0.90 -36.68 -4.86
C GLU A 127 -0.25 -37.60 -4.47
N GLU A 128 -0.28 -38.76 -5.10
CA GLU A 128 -1.09 -39.90 -4.71
C GLU A 128 -0.96 -40.05 -3.21
N HIS A 129 -2.10 -40.12 -2.52
CA HIS A 129 -2.17 -40.69 -1.19
C HIS A 129 -1.63 -42.10 -1.27
N HIS A 130 -0.34 -42.29 -1.04
CA HIS A 130 0.14 -43.55 -0.51
C HIS A 130 -0.38 -43.63 0.91
N GLU A 131 -1.53 -44.28 1.07
CA GLU A 131 -1.96 -44.86 2.32
C GLU A 131 -0.89 -45.90 2.72
N GLY A 132 -0.11 -45.58 3.72
CA GLY A 132 0.81 -46.50 4.36
C GLY A 132 2.19 -45.90 4.63
N ASP A 133 2.27 -45.09 5.67
CA ASP A 133 3.28 -45.19 6.74
C ASP A 133 3.07 -44.03 7.72
N ASP A 134 2.66 -44.40 8.94
CA ASP A 134 2.52 -43.52 10.10
C ASP A 134 3.89 -43.04 10.65
N HIS A 135 4.76 -42.55 9.77
CA HIS A 135 5.89 -41.75 10.17
C HIS A 135 5.55 -40.30 9.88
N GLU A 136 5.24 -39.50 10.92
CA GLU A 136 5.24 -38.06 10.88
C GLU A 136 6.65 -37.56 10.47
N GLU A 137 6.96 -37.69 9.20
CA GLU A 137 8.11 -36.95 8.61
C GLU A 137 7.77 -35.45 8.66
N HIS A 138 8.38 -34.77 9.62
CA HIS A 138 8.42 -33.32 9.64
C HIS A 138 9.18 -32.84 8.37
N HIS A 139 8.48 -32.75 7.26
CA HIS A 139 9.04 -32.14 6.04
C HIS A 139 9.22 -30.65 6.32
N GLY A 140 10.48 -30.21 6.49
CA GLY A 140 10.83 -28.81 6.60
C GLY A 140 10.40 -28.07 5.33
N SER A 141 9.85 -26.83 5.49
CA SER A 141 9.52 -25.99 4.35
C SER A 141 10.78 -25.35 3.77
N ALA A 142 10.93 -25.38 2.43
CA ALA A 142 11.97 -24.65 1.72
C ALA A 142 11.62 -23.15 1.53
N SER A 143 10.38 -22.76 1.78
CA SER A 143 9.86 -21.41 1.54
C SER A 143 10.65 -20.31 2.26
N PRO A 144 11.03 -20.43 3.56
CA PRO A 144 11.78 -19.38 4.24
C PRO A 144 13.15 -19.10 3.62
N ILE A 145 13.87 -20.15 3.18
CA ILE A 145 15.20 -20.02 2.57
C ILE A 145 15.09 -19.39 1.20
N LEU A 146 14.11 -19.82 0.39
CA LEU A 146 13.87 -19.23 -0.93
C LEU A 146 13.46 -17.75 -0.82
N MET A 147 12.59 -17.41 0.12
CA MET A 147 12.17 -16.01 0.33
C MET A 147 13.35 -15.15 0.79
N ALA A 148 14.13 -15.59 1.78
CA ALA A 148 15.28 -14.85 2.28
C ALA A 148 16.35 -14.66 1.19
N GLY A 149 16.67 -15.71 0.44
CA GLY A 149 17.62 -15.65 -0.66
C GLY A 149 17.13 -14.78 -1.81
N GLY A 150 15.85 -14.86 -2.15
CA GLY A 150 15.21 -14.02 -3.15
C GLY A 150 15.25 -12.53 -2.79
N ILE A 151 14.89 -12.17 -1.55
CA ILE A 151 14.97 -10.80 -1.06
C ILE A 151 16.41 -10.28 -1.06
N LEU A 152 17.37 -11.10 -0.61
CA LEU A 152 18.78 -10.71 -0.59
C LEU A 152 19.28 -10.35 -1.99
N LEU A 153 19.07 -11.24 -2.96
CA LEU A 153 19.48 -11.01 -4.35
C LEU A 153 18.75 -9.80 -4.98
N PHE A 154 17.46 -9.67 -4.70
CA PHE A 154 16.68 -8.51 -5.16
C PHE A 154 17.28 -7.20 -4.64
N MET A 155 17.54 -7.10 -3.33
CA MET A 155 18.09 -5.89 -2.70
C MET A 155 19.49 -5.57 -3.20
N MET A 156 20.35 -6.58 -3.39
CA MET A 156 21.69 -6.38 -3.96
C MET A 156 21.66 -5.86 -5.39
N GLY A 157 20.69 -6.30 -6.20
CA GLY A 157 20.53 -5.87 -7.58
C GLY A 157 19.72 -4.58 -7.76
N PHE A 158 18.94 -4.19 -6.76
CA PHE A 158 17.92 -3.14 -6.87
C PHE A 158 18.45 -1.78 -7.38
N PRO A 159 19.59 -1.24 -6.92
CA PRO A 159 20.13 0.00 -7.47
C PRO A 159 20.37 -0.08 -8.98
N GLY A 160 20.97 -1.18 -9.45
CA GLY A 160 21.22 -1.41 -10.88
C GLY A 160 19.93 -1.63 -11.68
N PHE A 161 18.93 -2.26 -11.08
CA PHE A 161 17.58 -2.39 -11.66
C PHE A 161 16.96 -1.01 -11.92
N VAL A 162 16.95 -0.14 -10.91
CA VAL A 162 16.39 1.22 -10.99
C VAL A 162 17.11 2.06 -12.06
N VAL A 163 18.44 2.03 -12.08
CA VAL A 163 19.25 2.74 -13.08
C VAL A 163 18.95 2.24 -14.50
N THR A 164 18.85 0.93 -14.70
CA THR A 164 18.53 0.35 -16.00
C THR A 164 17.13 0.71 -16.46
N CYS A 165 16.14 0.70 -15.56
CA CYS A 165 14.79 1.16 -15.87
C CYS A 165 14.76 2.64 -16.26
N LYS A 166 15.50 3.50 -15.55
CA LYS A 166 15.65 4.93 -15.92
C LYS A 166 16.26 5.11 -17.30
N ALA A 167 17.31 4.35 -17.65
CA ALA A 167 17.93 4.37 -18.96
C ALA A 167 16.94 3.97 -20.07
N TRP A 168 16.11 2.95 -19.83
CA TRP A 168 15.08 2.50 -20.79
C TRP A 168 13.92 3.50 -20.95
N LEU A 169 13.69 4.33 -19.95
CA LEU A 169 12.72 5.42 -20.01
C LEU A 169 13.27 6.67 -20.75
N GLY A 170 14.49 6.60 -21.30
CA GLY A 170 15.10 7.68 -22.06
C GLY A 170 15.77 8.75 -21.20
N LEU A 171 15.99 8.49 -19.92
CA LEU A 171 16.77 9.34 -19.04
C LEU A 171 18.26 9.11 -19.27
N ASP A 172 19.09 10.12 -19.04
CA ASP A 172 20.54 10.10 -19.27
C ASP A 172 21.30 9.29 -18.19
N TYR A 173 21.10 7.95 -18.25
CA TYR A 173 21.74 6.96 -17.37
C TYR A 173 22.30 5.81 -18.18
N GLU A 174 23.48 5.29 -17.81
CA GLU A 174 24.00 4.07 -18.39
C GLU A 174 23.36 2.82 -17.73
N PRO A 175 22.84 1.85 -18.52
CA PRO A 175 22.17 0.69 -17.97
C PRO A 175 23.14 -0.24 -17.22
N ASN A 176 22.82 -0.62 -16.00
CA ASN A 176 23.56 -1.60 -15.21
C ASN A 176 22.91 -2.98 -15.33
N MET A 177 23.30 -3.74 -16.38
CA MET A 177 22.71 -5.04 -16.68
C MET A 177 22.98 -6.09 -15.60
N THR A 178 24.13 -6.02 -14.91
CA THR A 178 24.45 -6.95 -13.81
C THR A 178 23.48 -6.80 -12.65
N GLY A 179 23.23 -5.57 -12.21
CA GLY A 179 22.27 -5.30 -11.15
C GLY A 179 20.83 -5.63 -11.59
N PHE A 180 20.48 -5.35 -12.84
CA PHE A 180 19.18 -5.71 -13.40
C PHE A 180 18.95 -7.24 -13.38
N MET A 181 19.93 -8.02 -13.86
CA MET A 181 19.84 -9.49 -13.85
C MET A 181 19.76 -10.04 -12.43
N LEU A 182 20.59 -9.53 -11.51
CA LEU A 182 20.61 -9.99 -10.12
C LEU A 182 19.26 -9.75 -9.42
N SER A 183 18.67 -8.55 -9.60
CA SER A 183 17.36 -8.21 -9.06
C SER A 183 16.25 -9.06 -9.70
N SER A 184 16.33 -9.31 -11.02
CA SER A 184 15.35 -10.14 -11.73
C SER A 184 15.37 -11.58 -11.24
N VAL A 185 16.55 -12.18 -11.09
CA VAL A 185 16.72 -13.54 -10.53
C VAL A 185 16.21 -13.58 -9.09
N GLY A 186 16.56 -12.57 -8.27
CA GLY A 186 16.04 -12.44 -6.89
C GLY A 186 14.51 -12.40 -6.84
N THR A 187 13.89 -11.66 -7.75
CA THR A 187 12.43 -11.59 -7.88
C THR A 187 11.81 -12.94 -8.23
N ILE A 188 12.41 -13.67 -9.18
CA ILE A 188 11.92 -15.01 -9.57
C ILE A 188 11.98 -15.98 -8.38
N ILE A 189 13.12 -16.02 -7.67
CA ILE A 189 13.31 -16.88 -6.50
C ILE A 189 12.31 -16.50 -5.39
N LEU A 190 12.09 -15.20 -5.17
CA LEU A 190 11.11 -14.71 -4.19
C LEU A 190 9.68 -15.15 -4.54
N ILE A 191 9.29 -15.03 -5.80
CA ILE A 191 7.98 -15.49 -6.29
C ILE A 191 7.85 -17.01 -6.13
N MET A 192 8.89 -17.77 -6.40
CA MET A 192 8.89 -19.23 -6.17
C MET A 192 8.73 -19.57 -4.69
N GLY A 193 9.45 -18.87 -3.81
CA GLY A 193 9.34 -19.04 -2.35
C GLY A 193 7.92 -18.72 -1.82
N ILE A 194 7.34 -17.60 -2.25
CA ILE A 194 5.97 -17.20 -1.89
C ILE A 194 4.96 -18.21 -2.45
N GLY A 195 5.10 -18.62 -3.70
CA GLY A 195 4.20 -19.58 -4.33
C GLY A 195 4.23 -20.95 -3.65
N ASN A 196 5.42 -21.44 -3.24
CA ASN A 196 5.54 -22.67 -2.48
C ASN A 196 4.89 -22.53 -1.10
N TRP A 197 5.10 -21.42 -0.40
CA TRP A 197 4.45 -21.15 0.87
C TRP A 197 2.92 -21.13 0.75
N TRP A 198 2.38 -20.49 -0.29
CA TRP A 198 0.93 -20.52 -0.53
C TRP A 198 0.40 -21.93 -0.80
N ARG A 199 1.14 -22.72 -1.57
CA ARG A 199 0.81 -24.13 -1.83
C ARG A 199 0.72 -24.90 -0.51
N GLU A 200 1.69 -24.72 0.37
CA GLU A 200 1.71 -25.33 1.70
C GLU A 200 0.51 -24.86 2.56
N ASP A 201 0.22 -23.56 2.58
CA ASP A 201 -0.90 -23.00 3.36
C ASP A 201 -2.28 -23.46 2.84
N LEU A 202 -2.43 -23.68 1.53
CA LEU A 202 -3.66 -24.20 0.95
C LEU A 202 -3.92 -25.67 1.35
N LYS A 203 -2.86 -26.47 1.54
CA LYS A 203 -2.97 -27.86 2.08
C LYS A 203 -3.47 -27.87 3.54
N GLY A 204 -3.29 -26.79 4.28
CA GLY A 204 -3.57 -26.67 5.70
C GLY A 204 -2.43 -27.21 6.57
N TYR A 205 -2.41 -26.79 7.82
CA TYR A 205 -1.43 -27.24 8.80
C TYR A 205 -2.13 -27.69 10.07
N PRO A 206 -1.61 -28.71 10.75
CA PRO A 206 -2.14 -29.10 12.07
C PRO A 206 -1.93 -27.94 13.05
N GLU A 207 -2.88 -27.78 13.97
CA GLU A 207 -2.80 -26.81 15.05
C GLU A 207 -1.67 -27.19 16.00
N GLN A 208 -0.73 -26.27 16.25
CA GLN A 208 0.38 -26.47 17.18
C GLN A 208 0.22 -25.55 18.38
N ILE A 209 0.00 -26.12 19.56
CA ILE A 209 -0.20 -25.37 20.80
C ILE A 209 1.12 -25.25 21.56
N ALA A 210 1.47 -24.04 21.97
CA ALA A 210 2.65 -23.77 22.77
C ALA A 210 2.54 -24.42 24.16
N THR A 211 3.57 -25.14 24.56
CA THR A 211 3.63 -25.88 25.84
C THR A 211 4.30 -25.11 26.97
N SER A 212 5.06 -24.06 26.65
CA SER A 212 5.85 -23.26 27.59
C SER A 212 5.35 -21.82 27.74
N HIS A 213 5.64 -21.20 28.89
CA HIS A 213 5.40 -19.78 29.12
C HIS A 213 6.32 -18.91 28.20
N PRO A 214 5.89 -17.70 27.77
CA PRO A 214 4.66 -17.02 28.16
C PRO A 214 3.42 -17.41 27.33
N PHE A 215 3.56 -18.20 26.26
CA PHE A 215 2.50 -18.46 25.28
C PHE A 215 1.76 -19.79 25.49
N LYS A 216 1.91 -20.42 26.67
CA LYS A 216 1.27 -21.72 26.98
C LYS A 216 -0.22 -21.72 26.65
N GLY A 217 -0.65 -22.69 25.88
CA GLY A 217 -2.06 -22.85 25.49
C GLY A 217 -2.51 -22.00 24.30
N GLN A 218 -1.60 -21.23 23.69
CA GLN A 218 -1.87 -20.48 22.47
C GLN A 218 -1.31 -21.21 21.24
N ASP A 219 -1.93 -21.00 20.08
CA ASP A 219 -1.36 -21.46 18.82
C ASP A 219 0.00 -20.78 18.57
N ILE A 220 1.01 -21.55 18.14
CA ILE A 220 2.38 -21.06 17.91
C ILE A 220 2.40 -19.95 16.88
N ARG A 221 1.54 -20.01 15.86
CA ARG A 221 1.45 -18.97 14.82
C ARG A 221 0.90 -17.66 15.38
N LYS A 222 -0.06 -17.72 16.31
CA LYS A 222 -0.58 -16.55 17.01
C LYS A 222 0.49 -15.92 17.89
N ALA A 223 1.26 -16.73 18.60
CA ALA A 223 2.40 -16.27 19.38
C ALA A 223 3.47 -15.62 18.50
N GLY A 224 3.79 -16.23 17.35
CA GLY A 224 4.68 -15.67 16.34
C GLY A 224 4.20 -14.31 15.81
N MET A 225 2.89 -14.19 15.53
CA MET A 225 2.30 -12.91 15.11
C MET A 225 2.45 -11.84 16.19
N TRP A 226 2.26 -12.13 17.46
CA TRP A 226 2.46 -11.15 18.53
C TRP A 226 3.92 -10.69 18.65
N ILE A 227 4.89 -11.62 18.55
CA ILE A 227 6.32 -11.25 18.56
C ILE A 227 6.64 -10.35 17.35
N PHE A 228 6.13 -10.68 16.16
CA PHE A 228 6.27 -9.86 14.98
C PHE A 228 5.69 -8.46 15.18
N LEU A 229 4.47 -8.34 15.70
CA LEU A 229 3.85 -7.04 15.95
C LEU A 229 4.60 -6.20 16.98
N ILE A 230 5.21 -6.81 17.99
CA ILE A 230 6.07 -6.11 18.96
C ILE A 230 7.31 -5.56 18.25
N SER A 231 7.94 -6.32 17.35
CA SER A 231 9.09 -5.83 16.57
C SER A 231 8.71 -4.64 15.68
N GLU A 232 7.58 -4.71 14.98
CA GLU A 232 7.09 -3.62 14.14
C GLU A 232 6.73 -2.36 14.96
N MET A 233 6.15 -2.57 16.16
CA MET A 233 5.89 -1.48 17.10
C MET A 233 7.19 -0.75 17.50
N MET A 234 8.28 -1.49 17.71
CA MET A 234 9.60 -0.89 17.99
C MET A 234 10.12 -0.09 16.80
N VAL A 235 9.93 -0.56 15.55
CA VAL A 235 10.31 0.17 14.35
C VAL A 235 9.57 1.51 14.27
N PHE A 236 8.25 1.51 14.43
CA PHE A 236 7.47 2.75 14.44
C PHE A 236 7.85 3.67 15.60
N ALA A 237 8.14 3.13 16.79
CA ALA A 237 8.62 3.90 17.93
C ALA A 237 9.92 4.66 17.63
N THR A 238 10.83 4.10 16.81
CA THR A 238 12.04 4.82 16.38
C THR A 238 11.72 6.01 15.49
N PHE A 239 10.74 5.88 14.57
CA PHE A 239 10.29 6.98 13.73
C PHE A 239 9.65 8.10 14.56
N PHE A 240 8.77 7.76 15.49
CA PHE A 240 8.18 8.74 16.40
C PHE A 240 9.22 9.41 17.30
N SER A 241 10.19 8.66 17.80
CA SER A 241 11.29 9.22 18.60
C SER A 241 12.12 10.22 17.78
N SER A 242 12.41 9.89 16.52
CA SER A 242 13.14 10.79 15.61
C SER A 242 12.34 12.04 15.31
N TYR A 243 11.02 11.91 15.10
CA TYR A 243 10.12 13.05 14.90
C TYR A 243 10.05 13.96 16.13
N LEU A 244 9.86 13.40 17.32
CA LEU A 244 9.84 14.16 18.56
C LEU A 244 11.16 14.89 18.80
N ARG A 245 12.29 14.24 18.55
CA ARG A 245 13.61 14.85 18.65
C ARG A 245 13.77 16.04 17.70
N MET A 246 13.32 15.89 16.45
CA MET A 246 13.35 16.99 15.49
C MET A 246 12.46 18.16 15.95
N ARG A 247 11.23 17.87 16.37
CA ARG A 247 10.23 18.86 16.74
C ARG A 247 10.60 19.64 18.00
N THR A 248 11.21 18.98 18.99
CA THR A 248 11.60 19.62 20.26
C THR A 248 12.93 20.36 20.17
N GLY A 249 13.60 20.35 18.99
CA GLY A 249 14.88 21.02 18.83
C GLY A 249 15.92 20.53 19.84
N TRP A 250 15.91 19.26 20.20
CA TRP A 250 16.74 18.70 21.26
C TRP A 250 18.22 18.69 20.88
N CYS A 251 18.78 19.88 21.03
CA CYS A 251 20.23 20.06 21.08
C CYS A 251 20.68 19.82 22.53
N THR A 252 21.61 18.91 22.74
CA THR A 252 22.29 18.81 24.03
C THR A 252 23.17 20.03 24.22
N GLN A 253 23.29 20.52 25.45
CA GLN A 253 24.16 21.67 25.75
C GLN A 253 25.56 21.50 25.17
N TRP A 254 26.10 20.28 25.22
CA TRP A 254 27.40 19.95 24.61
C TRP A 254 27.43 20.19 23.09
N ALA A 255 26.34 19.87 22.37
CA ALA A 255 26.26 20.07 20.92
C ALA A 255 26.13 21.56 20.56
N VAL A 256 25.47 22.34 21.39
CA VAL A 256 25.39 23.82 21.31
C VAL A 256 26.77 24.43 21.53
N ASP A 257 27.44 24.04 22.60
CA ASP A 257 28.77 24.54 22.98
C ASP A 257 29.84 24.16 21.94
N ALA A 258 29.67 23.02 21.28
CA ALA A 258 30.53 22.55 20.18
C ALA A 258 30.23 23.18 18.81
N GLY A 259 29.23 24.09 18.71
CA GLY A 259 28.81 24.69 17.45
C GLY A 259 28.23 23.69 16.44
N LYS A 260 27.83 22.50 16.90
CA LYS A 260 27.27 21.43 16.05
C LYS A 260 25.72 21.44 15.95
N CYS A 261 25.11 22.29 16.73
CA CYS A 261 23.67 22.39 16.81
C CYS A 261 23.31 23.84 17.10
N GLU A 262 22.57 24.46 16.22
CA GLU A 262 21.90 25.73 16.48
C GLU A 262 20.49 25.44 16.93
N VAL A 263 19.93 26.26 17.82
CA VAL A 263 18.51 26.25 18.15
C VAL A 263 17.79 26.84 16.94
N VAL A 264 17.54 26.03 15.94
CA VAL A 264 16.84 26.44 14.73
C VAL A 264 15.35 26.16 14.93
N ASP A 265 14.50 27.12 14.58
CA ASP A 265 13.08 26.88 14.36
C ASP A 265 12.92 25.77 13.31
N THR A 266 12.58 24.59 13.77
CA THR A 266 12.36 23.44 12.89
C THR A 266 10.97 23.50 12.31
N THR A 267 10.88 23.87 11.04
CA THR A 267 9.62 23.80 10.27
C THR A 267 9.17 22.33 10.21
N THR A 268 8.03 22.02 10.78
CA THR A 268 7.45 20.68 10.78
C THR A 268 6.47 20.51 9.60
N ALA A 269 6.07 19.27 9.31
CA ALA A 269 5.05 19.02 8.30
C ALA A 269 3.71 19.73 8.63
N SER A 270 3.39 19.87 9.91
CA SER A 270 2.21 20.62 10.35
C SER A 270 2.31 22.13 10.09
N ASP A 271 3.50 22.69 10.09
CA ASP A 271 3.72 24.12 9.80
C ASP A 271 3.63 24.39 8.28
N LEU A 272 3.98 23.40 7.46
CA LEU A 272 3.96 23.48 6.01
C LEU A 272 2.60 23.06 5.41
N LEU A 273 1.93 22.09 6.04
CA LEU A 273 0.58 21.72 5.68
C LEU A 273 -0.32 22.87 6.11
N ARG A 274 -0.83 23.63 5.15
CA ARG A 274 -1.88 24.63 5.41
C ARG A 274 -2.96 23.94 6.23
N HIS A 275 -3.31 24.48 7.40
CA HIS A 275 -4.41 24.00 8.23
C HIS A 275 -5.79 24.27 7.57
N ASP A 276 -5.85 24.08 6.27
CA ASP A 276 -7.08 24.16 5.51
C ASP A 276 -7.78 22.80 5.52
N VAL A 277 -9.10 22.84 5.57
CA VAL A 277 -9.96 21.65 5.58
C VAL A 277 -9.66 20.73 4.40
N MET A 278 -9.33 21.29 3.22
CA MET A 278 -9.05 20.52 2.02
C MET A 278 -7.73 19.74 2.12
N THR A 279 -6.72 20.29 2.76
CA THR A 279 -5.40 19.62 2.94
C THR A 279 -5.47 18.50 4.00
N LEU A 280 -6.30 18.67 5.04
CA LEU A 280 -6.49 17.68 6.09
C LEU A 280 -7.52 16.60 5.74
N LEU A 281 -8.41 16.89 4.79
CA LEU A 281 -9.51 16.00 4.40
C LEU A 281 -9.04 14.61 3.92
N PRO A 282 -8.02 14.47 3.06
CA PRO A 282 -7.50 13.16 2.65
C PRO A 282 -7.03 12.31 3.84
N GLY A 283 -6.32 12.92 4.80
CA GLY A 283 -5.87 12.25 6.03
C GLY A 283 -7.03 11.80 6.93
N ALA A 284 -8.05 12.63 7.07
CA ALA A 284 -9.26 12.29 7.79
C ALA A 284 -10.04 11.15 7.12
N ILE A 285 -10.26 11.22 5.80
CA ILE A 285 -10.91 10.14 5.03
C ILE A 285 -10.12 8.84 5.18
N ASN A 286 -8.79 8.89 5.09
CA ASN A 286 -7.91 7.74 5.27
C ASN A 286 -8.06 7.12 6.65
N THR A 287 -8.17 7.92 7.69
CA THR A 287 -8.38 7.45 9.07
C THR A 287 -9.71 6.70 9.19
N PHE A 288 -10.81 7.28 8.71
CA PHE A 288 -12.12 6.61 8.74
C PHE A 288 -12.15 5.35 7.85
N ALA A 289 -11.52 5.39 6.67
CA ALA A 289 -11.44 4.23 5.78
C ALA A 289 -10.74 3.04 6.45
N LEU A 290 -9.62 3.26 7.15
CA LEU A 290 -8.90 2.22 7.87
C LEU A 290 -9.72 1.68 9.06
N ILE A 291 -10.32 2.54 9.88
CA ILE A 291 -11.17 2.12 11.01
C ILE A 291 -12.34 1.25 10.52
N ILE A 292 -13.02 1.66 9.44
CA ILE A 292 -14.10 0.87 8.86
C ILE A 292 -13.56 -0.45 8.28
N SER A 293 -12.39 -0.43 7.66
CA SER A 293 -11.73 -1.64 7.13
C SER A 293 -11.40 -2.65 8.23
N SER A 294 -10.95 -2.19 9.39
CA SER A 294 -10.71 -3.02 10.58
C SER A 294 -12.00 -3.66 11.08
N TYR A 295 -13.11 -2.93 11.06
CA TYR A 295 -14.42 -3.51 11.40
C TYR A 295 -14.85 -4.59 10.39
N THR A 296 -14.62 -4.39 9.10
CA THR A 296 -14.99 -5.39 8.06
C THR A 296 -14.18 -6.68 8.17
N ILE A 297 -12.91 -6.64 8.62
CA ILE A 297 -12.12 -7.86 8.94
C ILE A 297 -12.74 -8.63 10.11
N VAL A 298 -13.18 -7.95 11.16
CA VAL A 298 -13.88 -8.60 12.29
C VAL A 298 -15.16 -9.28 11.82
N LEU A 299 -15.91 -8.66 10.91
CA LEU A 299 -17.10 -9.27 10.30
C LEU A 299 -16.74 -10.49 9.45
N ALA A 300 -15.63 -10.45 8.70
CA ALA A 300 -15.12 -11.59 7.95
C ALA A 300 -14.78 -12.76 8.87
N LEU A 301 -14.07 -12.50 9.98
CA LEU A 301 -13.75 -13.50 10.99
C LEU A 301 -15.00 -14.08 11.66
N LYS A 302 -15.96 -13.22 12.03
CA LYS A 302 -17.24 -13.64 12.60
C LYS A 302 -18.02 -14.52 11.63
N ALA A 303 -18.04 -14.17 10.34
CA ALA A 303 -18.68 -14.99 9.32
C ALA A 303 -17.97 -16.34 9.14
N ALA A 304 -16.64 -16.38 9.17
CA ALA A 304 -15.84 -17.61 9.05
C ALA A 304 -16.07 -18.58 10.21
N LYS A 305 -16.12 -18.07 11.46
CA LYS A 305 -16.29 -18.90 12.68
C LYS A 305 -17.77 -19.26 12.98
N ASN A 306 -18.74 -18.62 12.33
CA ASN A 306 -20.16 -18.88 12.60
C ASN A 306 -20.67 -20.13 11.89
N VAL A 307 -20.77 -21.24 12.60
CA VAL A 307 -21.32 -22.52 12.08
C VAL A 307 -22.81 -22.38 11.70
N ASN A 308 -23.57 -21.60 12.48
CA ASN A 308 -25.01 -21.37 12.31
C ASN A 308 -25.32 -20.11 11.47
N TRP A 309 -24.47 -19.81 10.50
CA TRP A 309 -24.62 -18.60 9.68
C TRP A 309 -25.97 -18.61 8.92
N LYS A 310 -26.77 -17.57 9.12
CA LYS A 310 -28.05 -17.41 8.43
C LYS A 310 -27.98 -16.21 7.50
N LYS A 311 -28.62 -16.34 6.34
CA LYS A 311 -28.78 -15.25 5.37
C LYS A 311 -29.59 -14.11 6.02
N SER A 312 -29.19 -12.86 5.79
CA SER A 312 -29.91 -11.69 6.30
C SER A 312 -31.31 -11.58 5.71
N GLU A 313 -32.27 -11.10 6.49
CA GLU A 313 -33.62 -10.78 6.02
C GLU A 313 -33.66 -9.53 5.15
N ASN A 314 -32.68 -8.63 5.29
CA ASN A 314 -32.56 -7.44 4.47
C ASN A 314 -32.13 -7.84 3.03
N ALA A 315 -32.94 -7.46 2.02
CA ALA A 315 -32.74 -7.84 0.63
C ALA A 315 -31.37 -7.43 0.06
N LEU A 316 -30.85 -6.24 0.41
CA LEU A 316 -29.53 -5.78 -0.01
C LEU A 316 -28.41 -6.63 0.60
N MET A 317 -28.46 -6.85 1.93
CA MET A 317 -27.48 -7.68 2.64
C MET A 317 -27.57 -9.13 2.19
N ALA A 318 -28.75 -9.65 1.94
CA ALA A 318 -28.97 -11.00 1.40
C ALA A 318 -28.38 -11.20 0.00
N ARG A 319 -28.32 -10.13 -0.80
CA ARG A 319 -27.69 -10.15 -2.14
C ARG A 319 -26.18 -10.02 -2.06
N LEU A 320 -25.66 -9.17 -1.17
CA LEU A 320 -24.21 -8.99 -0.96
C LEU A 320 -23.59 -10.20 -0.25
N PHE A 321 -24.30 -10.81 0.69
CA PHE A 321 -23.82 -11.91 1.53
C PHE A 321 -24.72 -13.15 1.42
N PRO A 322 -24.80 -13.80 0.25
CA PRO A 322 -25.77 -14.88 0.02
C PRO A 322 -25.42 -16.21 0.70
N SER A 323 -24.14 -16.45 1.03
CA SER A 323 -23.65 -17.63 1.73
C SER A 323 -22.46 -17.26 2.61
N ARG A 324 -22.16 -18.11 3.63
CA ARG A 324 -21.02 -17.91 4.53
C ARG A 324 -19.69 -17.69 3.78
N LYS A 325 -19.38 -18.58 2.83
CA LYS A 325 -18.19 -18.50 1.99
C LYS A 325 -18.11 -17.16 1.24
N LYS A 326 -19.20 -16.75 0.58
CA LYS A 326 -19.27 -15.48 -0.13
C LYS A 326 -19.27 -14.26 0.81
N ALA A 327 -19.80 -14.40 2.03
CA ALA A 327 -19.76 -13.35 3.03
C ALA A 327 -18.33 -13.06 3.48
N VAL A 328 -17.54 -14.07 3.82
CA VAL A 328 -16.12 -13.90 4.16
C VAL A 328 -15.38 -13.22 3.01
N ARG A 329 -15.51 -13.74 1.80
CA ARG A 329 -14.88 -13.15 0.61
C ARG A 329 -15.27 -11.67 0.42
N ASN A 330 -16.54 -11.35 0.50
CA ASN A 330 -17.02 -10.00 0.21
C ASN A 330 -16.62 -9.01 1.30
N TYR A 331 -16.55 -9.40 2.58
CA TYR A 331 -15.99 -8.55 3.63
C TYR A 331 -14.50 -8.29 3.41
N LEU A 332 -13.71 -9.28 3.00
CA LEU A 332 -12.30 -9.08 2.64
C LEU A 332 -12.15 -8.15 1.43
N LEU A 333 -13.01 -8.28 0.41
CA LEU A 333 -13.00 -7.38 -0.75
C LEU A 333 -13.32 -5.93 -0.37
N ILE A 334 -14.26 -5.71 0.57
CA ILE A 334 -14.55 -4.37 1.10
C ILE A 334 -13.32 -3.81 1.82
N THR A 335 -12.65 -4.62 2.63
CA THR A 335 -11.41 -4.22 3.31
C THR A 335 -10.33 -3.85 2.31
N ILE A 336 -10.13 -4.63 1.25
CA ILE A 336 -9.19 -4.34 0.16
C ILE A 336 -9.54 -3.03 -0.53
N ALA A 337 -10.80 -2.78 -0.83
CA ALA A 337 -11.23 -1.54 -1.47
C ALA A 337 -10.92 -0.30 -0.60
N LEU A 338 -11.18 -0.38 0.71
CA LEU A 338 -10.88 0.69 1.65
C LEU A 338 -9.37 0.91 1.85
N GLY A 339 -8.59 -0.16 1.96
CA GLY A 339 -7.13 -0.07 2.02
C GLY A 339 -6.50 0.43 0.71
N SER A 340 -7.09 0.07 -0.43
CA SER A 340 -6.68 0.59 -1.74
C SER A 340 -6.97 2.10 -1.86
N LEU A 341 -8.12 2.54 -1.38
CA LEU A 341 -8.48 3.96 -1.30
C LEU A 341 -7.42 4.74 -0.49
N PHE A 342 -6.99 4.19 0.66
CA PHE A 342 -5.92 4.77 1.47
C PHE A 342 -4.65 5.01 0.64
N ILE A 343 -4.18 4.01 -0.11
CA ILE A 343 -2.96 4.13 -0.93
C ILE A 343 -3.12 5.19 -2.02
N VAL A 344 -4.28 5.22 -2.70
CA VAL A 344 -4.55 6.21 -3.76
C VAL A 344 -4.51 7.63 -3.20
N LEU A 345 -5.25 7.90 -2.12
CA LEU A 345 -5.29 9.21 -1.50
C LEU A 345 -3.93 9.63 -0.95
N LYS A 346 -3.15 8.67 -0.41
CA LYS A 346 -1.81 8.96 0.11
C LYS A 346 -0.82 9.34 -0.98
N LEU A 347 -0.84 8.68 -2.13
CA LEU A 347 0.04 9.03 -3.24
C LEU A 347 -0.38 10.34 -3.92
N VAL A 348 -1.67 10.64 -3.96
CA VAL A 348 -2.16 11.96 -4.39
C VAL A 348 -1.65 13.06 -3.46
N GLU A 349 -1.80 12.88 -2.15
CA GLU A 349 -1.27 13.82 -1.15
C GLU A 349 0.24 14.04 -1.29
N TRP A 350 1.01 12.96 -1.47
CA TRP A 350 2.44 13.07 -1.69
C TRP A 350 2.79 13.82 -2.97
N SER A 351 2.02 13.63 -4.05
CA SER A 351 2.26 14.37 -5.29
C SER A 351 2.05 15.87 -5.12
N HIS A 352 1.09 16.28 -4.30
CA HIS A 352 0.85 17.68 -3.97
C HIS A 352 1.98 18.26 -3.13
N LEU A 353 2.36 17.58 -2.03
CA LEU A 353 3.44 18.04 -1.15
C LEU A 353 4.77 18.21 -1.90
N ILE A 354 5.08 17.28 -2.81
CA ILE A 354 6.30 17.36 -3.64
C ILE A 354 6.22 18.54 -4.60
N ALA A 355 5.05 18.82 -5.20
CA ALA A 355 4.84 19.96 -6.08
C ALA A 355 4.96 21.31 -5.33
N GLU A 356 4.58 21.35 -4.05
CA GLU A 356 4.74 22.52 -3.17
C GLU A 356 6.18 22.65 -2.61
N GLY A 357 7.12 21.79 -3.03
CA GLY A 357 8.53 21.82 -2.61
C GLY A 357 8.83 21.12 -1.29
N PHE A 358 7.85 20.44 -0.68
CA PHE A 358 8.10 19.61 0.50
C PHE A 358 8.64 18.24 0.06
N THR A 359 9.97 18.11 0.13
CA THR A 359 10.70 16.93 -0.38
C THR A 359 11.49 16.24 0.71
N ILE A 360 12.06 15.07 0.37
CA ILE A 360 12.93 14.30 1.27
C ILE A 360 14.27 15.00 1.58
N ASP A 361 14.58 16.10 0.91
CA ASP A 361 15.84 16.83 1.10
C ASP A 361 15.85 17.60 2.43
N SER A 362 14.68 17.94 2.95
CA SER A 362 14.53 18.52 4.29
C SER A 362 14.47 17.42 5.37
N GLN A 363 14.95 17.74 6.58
CA GLN A 363 14.87 16.80 7.71
C GLN A 363 13.41 16.46 8.06
N ALA A 364 12.54 17.47 8.04
CA ALA A 364 11.11 17.29 8.28
C ALA A 364 10.46 16.40 7.21
N GLY A 365 10.74 16.67 5.93
CA GLY A 365 10.26 15.87 4.82
C GLY A 365 10.78 14.44 4.87
N SER A 366 12.06 14.23 5.14
CA SER A 366 12.63 12.88 5.28
C SER A 366 11.90 12.05 6.33
N ILE A 367 11.69 12.60 7.53
CA ILE A 367 10.99 11.88 8.61
C ILE A 367 9.53 11.63 8.24
N PHE A 368 8.86 12.60 7.65
CA PHE A 368 7.48 12.48 7.20
C PHE A 368 7.31 11.38 6.14
N PHE A 369 8.09 11.44 5.05
CA PHE A 369 7.98 10.47 3.95
C PHE A 369 8.43 9.07 4.36
N VAL A 370 9.46 8.94 5.21
CA VAL A 370 9.90 7.62 5.72
C VAL A 370 8.82 7.01 6.62
N THR A 371 8.26 7.77 7.56
CA THR A 371 7.25 7.25 8.50
C THR A 371 5.95 6.88 7.79
N THR A 372 5.43 7.80 6.97
CA THR A 372 4.19 7.57 6.23
C THR A 372 4.38 6.54 5.11
N GLY A 373 5.58 6.45 4.53
CA GLY A 373 5.95 5.46 3.53
C GLY A 373 6.10 4.06 4.10
N ALA A 374 6.74 3.91 5.25
CA ALA A 374 6.80 2.63 5.97
C ALA A 374 5.38 2.14 6.31
N HIS A 375 4.51 3.04 6.80
CA HIS A 375 3.11 2.71 7.04
C HIS A 375 2.39 2.29 5.74
N GLY A 376 2.52 3.06 4.67
CA GLY A 376 1.95 2.75 3.36
C GLY A 376 2.41 1.41 2.80
N LEU A 377 3.68 1.05 3.01
CA LEU A 377 4.23 -0.26 2.66
C LEU A 377 3.55 -1.40 3.45
N HIS A 378 3.32 -1.20 4.76
CA HIS A 378 2.58 -2.18 5.58
C HIS A 378 1.14 -2.35 5.09
N VAL A 379 0.44 -1.25 4.76
CA VAL A 379 -0.90 -1.33 4.14
C VAL A 379 -0.83 -2.13 2.85
N PHE A 380 0.12 -1.83 1.96
CA PHE A 380 0.27 -2.51 0.67
C PHE A 380 0.54 -4.01 0.81
N ILE A 381 1.47 -4.41 1.69
CA ILE A 381 1.74 -5.83 1.99
C ILE A 381 0.47 -6.50 2.53
N GLY A 382 -0.25 -5.83 3.42
CA GLY A 382 -1.52 -6.32 3.94
C GLY A 382 -2.57 -6.54 2.85
N LEU A 383 -2.65 -5.66 1.86
CA LEU A 383 -3.53 -5.84 0.69
C LEU A 383 -3.17 -7.09 -0.12
N LEU A 384 -1.88 -7.35 -0.33
CA LEU A 384 -1.44 -8.56 -1.03
C LEU A 384 -1.81 -9.85 -0.26
N VAL A 385 -1.63 -9.85 1.05
CA VAL A 385 -2.04 -10.99 1.89
C VAL A 385 -3.56 -11.17 1.85
N MET A 386 -4.34 -10.09 1.89
CA MET A 386 -5.80 -10.17 1.76
C MET A 386 -6.25 -10.69 0.40
N LEU A 387 -5.55 -10.36 -0.69
CA LEU A 387 -5.85 -10.95 -2.01
C LEU A 387 -5.69 -12.47 -2.00
N PHE A 388 -4.62 -12.98 -1.36
CA PHE A 388 -4.46 -14.42 -1.16
C PHE A 388 -5.60 -15.01 -0.31
N MET A 389 -6.01 -14.31 0.75
CA MET A 389 -7.12 -14.74 1.59
C MET A 389 -8.45 -14.78 0.82
N VAL A 390 -8.68 -13.83 -0.09
CA VAL A 390 -9.84 -13.83 -1.00
C VAL A 390 -9.77 -15.03 -1.96
N PHE A 391 -8.58 -15.28 -2.53
CA PHE A 391 -8.36 -16.46 -3.37
C PHE A 391 -8.64 -17.77 -2.60
N LYS A 392 -8.13 -17.90 -1.38
CA LYS A 392 -8.39 -19.06 -0.49
C LYS A 392 -9.88 -19.17 -0.13
N ALA A 393 -10.55 -18.05 0.15
CA ALA A 393 -11.99 -18.02 0.40
C ALA A 393 -12.81 -18.55 -0.79
N ASP A 394 -12.37 -18.28 -2.01
CA ASP A 394 -13.08 -18.65 -3.24
C ASP A 394 -12.78 -20.09 -3.67
N THR A 395 -11.61 -20.61 -3.38
CA THR A 395 -11.18 -22.00 -3.73
C THR A 395 -11.54 -23.00 -2.62
N VAL A 396 -10.83 -22.94 -1.52
CA VAL A 396 -10.96 -23.88 -0.38
C VAL A 396 -12.14 -23.48 0.54
N GLY A 397 -12.29 -22.19 0.80
CA GLY A 397 -13.24 -21.66 1.79
C GLY A 397 -12.64 -21.58 3.20
N TYR A 398 -13.37 -20.86 4.07
CA TYR A 398 -13.04 -20.77 5.49
C TYR A 398 -14.12 -21.44 6.33
N ASP A 399 -13.69 -22.20 7.34
CA ASP A 399 -14.52 -22.87 8.34
C ASP A 399 -14.04 -22.49 9.76
N GLU A 400 -14.59 -23.12 10.77
CA GLU A 400 -14.25 -22.87 12.17
C GLU A 400 -12.77 -23.16 12.46
N LYS A 401 -12.19 -24.19 11.83
CA LYS A 401 -10.80 -24.61 12.02
C LYS A 401 -9.83 -23.78 11.19
N ASN A 402 -10.22 -23.42 9.95
CA ASN A 402 -9.38 -22.65 9.03
C ASN A 402 -9.51 -21.13 9.23
N GLY A 403 -10.46 -20.65 10.02
CA GLY A 403 -10.69 -19.23 10.28
C GLY A 403 -9.60 -18.54 11.09
N GLN A 404 -8.68 -19.30 11.69
CA GLN A 404 -7.55 -18.77 12.46
C GLN A 404 -6.65 -17.85 11.62
N GLY A 405 -6.45 -18.13 10.32
CA GLY A 405 -5.66 -17.27 9.44
C GLY A 405 -6.23 -15.85 9.33
N ILE A 406 -7.56 -15.70 9.31
CA ILE A 406 -8.22 -14.38 9.33
C ILE A 406 -8.01 -13.70 10.69
N GLU A 407 -8.01 -14.45 11.79
CA GLU A 407 -7.75 -13.92 13.14
C GLU A 407 -6.33 -13.36 13.24
N TYR A 408 -5.31 -14.10 12.79
CA TYR A 408 -3.91 -13.68 12.89
C TYR A 408 -3.63 -12.49 11.97
N PHE A 409 -4.17 -12.53 10.77
CA PHE A 409 -4.09 -11.39 9.85
C PHE A 409 -4.85 -10.17 10.39
N GLY A 410 -5.99 -10.38 11.03
CA GLY A 410 -6.76 -9.31 11.68
C GLY A 410 -5.93 -8.58 12.74
N LEU A 411 -5.11 -9.27 13.54
CA LEU A 411 -4.18 -8.65 14.49
C LEU A 411 -3.17 -7.74 13.78
N TYR A 412 -2.61 -8.20 12.66
CA TYR A 412 -1.72 -7.38 11.84
C TYR A 412 -2.42 -6.12 11.30
N TRP A 413 -3.61 -6.28 10.74
CA TRP A 413 -4.36 -5.17 10.16
C TRP A 413 -4.77 -4.12 11.20
N HIS A 414 -5.18 -4.57 12.38
CA HIS A 414 -5.47 -3.67 13.51
C HIS A 414 -4.24 -2.91 13.99
N PHE A 415 -3.06 -3.53 13.96
CA PHE A 415 -1.81 -2.84 14.26
C PHE A 415 -1.51 -1.75 13.22
N VAL A 416 -1.68 -2.05 11.94
CA VAL A 416 -1.49 -1.08 10.85
C VAL A 416 -2.44 0.12 11.00
N ASP A 417 -3.71 -0.14 11.30
CA ASP A 417 -4.71 0.90 11.58
C ASP A 417 -4.33 1.74 12.81
N LEU A 418 -3.93 1.10 13.91
CA LEU A 418 -3.49 1.79 15.14
C LEU A 418 -2.27 2.67 14.88
N ALA A 419 -1.32 2.22 14.07
CA ALA A 419 -0.15 3.00 13.68
C ALA A 419 -0.57 4.29 12.95
N TRP A 420 -1.55 4.21 12.03
CA TRP A 420 -2.08 5.40 11.36
C TRP A 420 -2.78 6.37 12.31
N VAL A 421 -3.57 5.85 13.25
CA VAL A 421 -4.23 6.67 14.29
C VAL A 421 -3.22 7.43 15.15
N ALA A 422 -1.99 6.92 15.29
CA ALA A 422 -0.90 7.64 15.97
C ALA A 422 -0.17 8.60 15.00
N ILE A 423 0.07 8.20 13.73
CA ILE A 423 0.77 9.01 12.72
C ILE A 423 -0.05 10.26 12.39
N PHE A 424 -1.34 10.12 12.14
CA PHE A 424 -2.17 11.22 11.69
C PHE A 424 -2.19 12.41 12.67
N PRO A 425 -2.47 12.26 13.98
CA PRO A 425 -2.35 13.38 14.90
C PRO A 425 -0.94 13.94 15.01
N ALA A 426 0.08 13.07 15.06
CA ALA A 426 1.46 13.50 15.31
C ALA A 426 2.02 14.35 14.16
N PHE A 427 1.73 14.01 12.90
CA PHE A 427 2.33 14.65 11.73
C PHE A 427 1.44 15.68 11.05
N TYR A 428 0.12 15.66 11.30
CA TYR A 428 -0.84 16.53 10.60
C TYR A 428 -1.52 17.54 11.51
N LEU A 429 -1.66 17.24 12.81
CA LEU A 429 -2.42 18.11 13.73
C LEU A 429 -1.53 18.85 14.71
N TYR A 430 -0.30 18.37 14.96
CA TYR A 430 0.64 18.96 15.90
C TYR A 430 1.86 19.54 15.23
#